data_ec63d86fba0c6477971eb340b4c219c4
#
_entry.id   ec63d86fba0c6477971eb340b4c219c4
#
_cell.length_a   1.000
_cell.length_b   1.000
_cell.length_c   1.000
_cell.angle_alpha   90.00
_cell.angle_beta   90.00
_cell.angle_gamma   90.00
#
_symmetry.space_group_name_H-M   'P 1'
#
loop_
_entity.id
_entity.type
_entity.pdbx_description
1 polymer ?
#
loop_
_entity_poly.entity_id
_entity_poly.type
_entity_poly.pdbx_seq_one_letter_code
_entity_poly.pdbx_strand_id
1 'polypeptide(L)'
;TLGEIAGQKIYIEPNLGLLSHVNSRFGWSFFSGALLDFQVRNPVFPYLETKAYIQTGIAGGMAWSFLDYQLDFGLGAKIVQRAGIDTKQHVFDAAIVEITEDQKTTKLQNKFSNKAAFAPDVGVTYHFDSVHNMEPKVAVSLQNIGGLDFEGAGKVPMTMNIGVSTESEWRGFDIILAGDYRDLTNSQNLVSVGSIITTRNLKLGAEMGLNRLFNGHHLFSIRAGRNGPYNSVGWSMNLYGFKVDFAKYSQEIGGFSGELEDKRTSIQVSLIF
;
A
#
# COMPACT_ATOMS: atom_id res chain seq x y z
N THR A 1 -11.61 32.97 -1.44
CA THR A 1 -12.98 32.58 -1.07
C THR A 1 -13.04 31.09 -0.73
N LEU A 2 -14.06 30.63 0.01
CA LEU A 2 -14.24 29.20 0.35
C LEU A 2 -14.30 28.30 -0.91
N GLY A 3 -14.77 28.84 -2.04
CA GLY A 3 -14.80 28.12 -3.32
C GLY A 3 -13.41 27.85 -3.93
N GLU A 4 -12.40 28.64 -3.60
CA GLU A 4 -11.02 28.44 -4.07
C GLU A 4 -10.29 27.35 -3.25
N ILE A 5 -10.75 27.13 -2.01
CA ILE A 5 -10.17 26.12 -1.11
C ILE A 5 -10.88 24.76 -1.31
N ALA A 6 -12.11 24.77 -1.82
CA ALA A 6 -12.85 23.53 -2.09
C ALA A 6 -12.13 22.73 -3.20
N GLY A 7 -11.83 21.47 -2.91
CA GLY A 7 -11.07 20.58 -3.80
C GLY A 7 -9.56 20.56 -3.55
N GLN A 8 -9.03 21.48 -2.73
CA GLN A 8 -7.62 21.40 -2.35
C GLN A 8 -7.41 20.25 -1.36
N LYS A 9 -6.33 19.51 -1.55
CA LYS A 9 -5.92 18.41 -0.71
C LYS A 9 -4.49 18.56 -0.28
N ILE A 10 -4.24 18.41 1.02
CA ILE A 10 -2.90 18.25 1.58
C ILE A 10 -2.76 16.78 1.96
N TYR A 11 -1.77 16.12 1.38
CA TYR A 11 -1.50 14.71 1.64
C TYR A 11 -0.01 14.50 1.90
N ILE A 12 0.32 14.00 3.09
CA ILE A 12 1.69 13.70 3.51
C ILE A 12 1.68 12.32 4.15
N GLU A 13 2.49 11.40 3.63
CA GLU A 13 2.55 10.01 4.11
C GLU A 13 4.01 9.53 4.18
N PRO A 14 4.78 9.93 5.21
CA PRO A 14 6.09 9.35 5.45
C PRO A 14 5.95 7.93 5.99
N ASN A 15 6.65 6.99 5.37
CA ASN A 15 6.74 5.60 5.81
C ASN A 15 8.21 5.23 6.00
N LEU A 16 8.53 4.66 7.14
CA LEU A 16 9.87 4.21 7.52
C LEU A 16 9.83 2.70 7.77
N GLY A 17 10.52 1.94 6.93
CA GLY A 17 10.90 0.58 7.25
C GLY A 17 12.12 0.64 8.15
N LEU A 18 11.95 0.34 9.45
CA LEU A 18 13.02 0.51 10.42
C LEU A 18 13.96 -0.68 10.45
N LEU A 19 13.43 -1.88 10.45
CA LEU A 19 14.19 -3.11 10.48
C LEU A 19 13.38 -4.24 9.87
N SER A 20 14.01 -5.07 9.05
CA SER A 20 13.38 -6.26 8.50
C SER A 20 14.39 -7.38 8.31
N HIS A 21 13.92 -8.60 8.42
CA HIS A 21 14.68 -9.80 8.09
C HIS A 21 13.78 -10.74 7.31
N VAL A 22 14.29 -11.29 6.24
CA VAL A 22 13.60 -12.26 5.38
C VAL A 22 14.56 -13.37 5.01
N ASN A 23 14.11 -14.60 5.17
CA ASN A 23 14.78 -15.79 4.63
C ASN A 23 13.78 -16.63 3.82
N SER A 24 14.16 -17.80 3.33
CA SER A 24 13.34 -18.66 2.49
C SER A 24 12.06 -19.19 3.15
N ARG A 25 11.94 -19.16 4.49
CA ARG A 25 10.82 -19.76 5.22
C ARG A 25 10.07 -18.79 6.10
N PHE A 26 10.75 -17.78 6.63
CA PHE A 26 10.10 -16.82 7.51
C PHE A 26 10.64 -15.41 7.27
N GLY A 27 9.82 -14.42 7.59
CA GLY A 27 10.23 -13.02 7.58
C GLY A 27 9.52 -12.23 8.66
N TRP A 28 10.14 -11.14 9.07
CA TRP A 28 9.53 -10.18 9.96
C TRP A 28 10.01 -8.77 9.63
N SER A 29 9.20 -7.78 9.98
CA SER A 29 9.54 -6.38 9.80
C SER A 29 8.98 -5.53 10.93
N PHE A 30 9.74 -4.51 11.30
CA PHE A 30 9.29 -3.44 12.17
C PHE A 30 9.18 -2.16 11.34
N PHE A 31 8.05 -1.48 11.42
CA PHE A 31 7.76 -0.31 10.61
C PHE A 31 7.12 0.81 11.42
N SER A 32 7.31 2.03 10.96
CA SER A 32 6.62 3.22 11.46
C SER A 32 6.18 4.08 10.29
N GLY A 33 5.08 4.79 10.46
CA GLY A 33 4.58 5.70 9.43
C GLY A 33 3.65 6.74 10.04
N ALA A 34 3.39 7.78 9.27
CA ALA A 34 2.40 8.78 9.61
C ALA A 34 1.56 9.11 8.39
N LEU A 35 0.37 9.59 8.60
CA LEU A 35 -0.50 10.13 7.55
C LEU A 35 -1.06 11.46 8.01
N LEU A 36 -0.99 12.44 7.14
CA LEU A 36 -1.78 13.66 7.20
C LEU A 36 -2.53 13.78 5.87
N ASP A 37 -3.83 13.59 5.91
CA ASP A 37 -4.75 13.77 4.77
C ASP A 37 -5.80 14.78 5.17
N PHE A 38 -5.77 15.92 4.53
CA PHE A 38 -6.64 17.05 4.81
C PHE A 38 -7.28 17.51 3.51
N GLN A 39 -8.60 17.47 3.43
CA GLN A 39 -9.34 17.86 2.24
C GLN A 39 -10.62 18.61 2.56
N VAL A 40 -10.85 19.71 1.86
CA VAL A 40 -12.14 20.41 1.86
C VAL A 40 -12.94 19.93 0.65
N ARG A 41 -14.09 19.32 0.87
CA ARG A 41 -14.98 18.84 -0.18
C ARG A 41 -16.28 19.65 -0.21
N ASN A 42 -16.92 19.64 -1.38
CA ASN A 42 -18.21 20.25 -1.67
C ASN A 42 -18.23 21.79 -1.50
N PRO A 43 -18.16 22.55 -2.61
CA PRO A 43 -18.16 24.02 -2.55
C PRO A 43 -19.48 24.63 -2.06
N VAL A 44 -20.61 23.90 -2.15
CA VAL A 44 -21.93 24.40 -1.73
C VAL A 44 -22.17 24.16 -0.23
N PHE A 45 -21.82 22.97 0.25
CA PHE A 45 -21.88 22.60 1.68
C PHE A 45 -20.51 22.06 2.09
N PRO A 46 -19.54 22.95 2.32
CA PRO A 46 -18.17 22.52 2.54
C PRO A 46 -18.04 21.71 3.84
N TYR A 47 -17.46 20.52 3.71
CA TYR A 47 -17.05 19.71 4.83
C TYR A 47 -15.56 19.39 4.77
N LEU A 48 -14.99 19.28 5.94
CA LEU A 48 -13.59 19.02 6.17
C LEU A 48 -13.40 17.54 6.47
N GLU A 49 -12.67 16.84 5.61
CA GLU A 49 -12.14 15.51 5.90
C GLU A 49 -10.72 15.66 6.44
N THR A 50 -10.51 15.15 7.64
CA THR A 50 -9.18 15.13 8.26
C THR A 50 -8.85 13.72 8.70
N LYS A 51 -7.77 13.16 8.13
CA LYS A 51 -7.15 11.93 8.61
C LYS A 51 -5.73 12.25 9.00
N ALA A 52 -5.45 12.17 10.28
CA ALA A 52 -4.12 12.40 10.80
C ALA A 52 -3.80 11.31 11.81
N TYR A 53 -2.77 10.52 11.54
CA TYR A 53 -2.32 9.50 12.47
C TYR A 53 -0.83 9.21 12.35
N ILE A 54 -0.29 8.70 13.44
CA ILE A 54 1.01 8.04 13.50
C ILE A 54 0.75 6.57 13.80
N GLN A 55 1.47 5.69 13.14
CA GLN A 55 1.38 4.25 13.36
C GLN A 55 2.75 3.62 13.48
N THR A 56 2.83 2.62 14.35
CA THR A 56 3.98 1.74 14.45
C THR A 56 3.50 0.30 14.48
N GLY A 57 4.28 -0.62 13.96
CA GLY A 57 3.85 -2.00 13.91
C GLY A 57 4.98 -2.98 13.70
N ILE A 58 4.66 -4.22 14.02
CA ILE A 58 5.45 -5.39 13.68
C ILE A 58 4.61 -6.32 12.84
N ALA A 59 5.19 -6.84 11.77
CA ALA A 59 4.59 -7.86 10.94
C ALA A 59 5.56 -9.05 10.83
N GLY A 60 5.02 -10.25 10.76
CA GLY A 60 5.81 -11.45 10.54
C GLY A 60 5.01 -12.51 9.82
N GLY A 61 5.69 -13.45 9.19
CA GLY A 61 5.05 -14.54 8.47
C GLY A 61 5.98 -15.69 8.20
N MET A 62 5.37 -16.81 7.85
CA MET A 62 6.05 -18.05 7.48
C MET A 62 5.44 -18.59 6.18
N ALA A 63 6.27 -19.28 5.41
CA ALA A 63 5.86 -19.93 4.17
C ALA A 63 6.32 -21.40 4.14
N TRP A 64 5.51 -22.23 3.48
CA TRP A 64 5.76 -23.64 3.25
C TRP A 64 5.50 -23.96 1.80
N SER A 65 6.39 -24.75 1.20
CA SER A 65 6.24 -25.25 -0.17
C SER A 65 5.82 -26.70 -0.16
N PHE A 66 4.86 -27.03 -1.00
CA PHE A 66 4.28 -28.37 -1.20
C PHE A 66 4.35 -28.75 -2.67
N LEU A 67 4.06 -30.01 -2.99
CA LEU A 67 4.00 -30.53 -4.37
C LEU A 67 5.27 -30.21 -5.18
N ASP A 68 6.42 -30.56 -4.63
CA ASP A 68 7.72 -30.31 -5.25
C ASP A 68 7.93 -28.82 -5.65
N TYR A 69 7.55 -27.92 -4.73
CA TYR A 69 7.62 -26.45 -4.89
C TYR A 69 6.62 -25.85 -5.89
N GLN A 70 5.62 -26.62 -6.33
CA GLN A 70 4.56 -26.06 -7.18
C GLN A 70 3.53 -25.26 -6.41
N LEU A 71 3.36 -25.51 -5.11
CA LEU A 71 2.36 -24.84 -4.27
C LEU A 71 3.03 -24.25 -3.04
N ASP A 72 3.01 -22.93 -2.93
CA ASP A 72 3.44 -22.22 -1.73
C ASP A 72 2.23 -21.76 -0.94
N PHE A 73 2.27 -22.00 0.36
CA PHE A 73 1.29 -21.52 1.33
C PHE A 73 1.97 -20.60 2.34
N GLY A 74 1.43 -19.42 2.56
CA GLY A 74 1.94 -18.42 3.48
C GLY A 74 0.92 -18.02 4.54
N LEU A 75 1.39 -17.95 5.79
CA LEU A 75 0.67 -17.35 6.91
C LEU A 75 1.45 -16.16 7.44
N GLY A 76 0.76 -15.05 7.63
CA GLY A 76 1.31 -13.85 8.23
C GLY A 76 0.42 -13.31 9.34
N ALA A 77 1.00 -12.47 10.17
CA ALA A 77 0.26 -11.72 11.17
C ALA A 77 0.95 -10.37 11.41
N LYS A 78 0.15 -9.38 11.78
CA LYS A 78 0.67 -8.06 12.16
C LYS A 78 -0.08 -7.49 13.35
N ILE A 79 0.67 -6.76 14.15
CA ILE A 79 0.16 -5.92 15.23
C ILE A 79 0.54 -4.49 14.88
N VAL A 80 -0.44 -3.62 14.83
CA VAL A 80 -0.26 -2.20 14.50
C VAL A 80 -0.88 -1.38 15.60
N GLN A 81 -0.11 -0.48 16.18
CA GLN A 81 -0.60 0.58 17.05
C GLN A 81 -0.75 1.84 16.23
N ARG A 82 -1.91 2.48 16.31
CA ARG A 82 -2.21 3.74 15.62
C ARG A 82 -2.78 4.74 16.60
N ALA A 83 -2.20 5.95 16.58
CA ALA A 83 -2.66 7.08 17.36
C ALA A 83 -3.03 8.21 16.41
N GLY A 84 -4.26 8.71 16.48
CA GLY A 84 -4.71 9.76 15.56
C GLY A 84 -6.22 9.98 15.52
N ILE A 85 -6.65 10.64 14.46
CA ILE A 85 -8.05 10.98 14.18
C ILE A 85 -8.39 10.69 12.72
N ASP A 86 -9.63 10.21 12.49
CA ASP A 86 -10.28 10.14 11.18
C ASP A 86 -11.68 10.75 11.33
N THR A 87 -11.87 11.96 10.83
CA THR A 87 -13.12 12.70 11.07
C THR A 87 -13.55 13.48 9.84
N LYS A 88 -14.88 13.58 9.70
CA LYS A 88 -15.55 14.45 8.73
C LYS A 88 -16.37 15.47 9.50
N GLN A 89 -16.17 16.75 9.23
CA GLN A 89 -16.89 17.85 9.88
C GLN A 89 -17.37 18.84 8.83
N HIS A 90 -18.60 19.34 9.00
CA HIS A 90 -19.06 20.48 8.22
C HIS A 90 -18.29 21.73 8.66
N VAL A 91 -17.80 22.50 7.67
CA VAL A 91 -17.03 23.71 7.94
C VAL A 91 -17.89 24.71 8.72
N PHE A 92 -19.21 24.74 8.47
CA PHE A 92 -20.14 25.58 9.21
C PHE A 92 -20.32 25.15 10.67
N ASP A 93 -20.26 23.86 10.98
CA ASP A 93 -20.29 23.38 12.37
C ASP A 93 -19.01 23.78 13.13
N ALA A 94 -17.91 23.92 12.43
CA ALA A 94 -16.66 24.40 13.00
C ALA A 94 -16.61 25.93 13.17
N ALA A 95 -17.34 26.68 12.32
CA ALA A 95 -17.37 28.14 12.31
C ALA A 95 -18.48 28.73 13.19
N ILE A 96 -19.63 28.05 13.35
CA ILE A 96 -20.79 28.52 14.12
C ILE A 96 -20.64 28.27 15.62
N VAL A 97 -19.79 27.30 15.97
CA VAL A 97 -19.55 27.06 17.38
C VAL A 97 -18.52 28.08 17.87
N GLU A 98 -18.95 29.17 18.42
CA GLU A 98 -18.26 29.94 19.48
C GLU A 98 -18.05 29.00 20.69
N ILE A 99 -17.23 27.95 20.47
CA ILE A 99 -16.89 27.01 21.52
C ILE A 99 -15.80 27.69 22.31
N THR A 100 -16.03 27.91 23.57
CA THR A 100 -15.01 28.20 24.56
C THR A 100 -13.84 27.26 24.38
N GLU A 101 -12.60 27.73 24.53
CA GLU A 101 -11.38 26.94 24.26
C GLU A 101 -11.40 25.56 24.94
N ASP A 102 -11.97 25.48 26.13
CA ASP A 102 -12.15 24.23 26.89
C ASP A 102 -13.05 23.21 26.20
N GLN A 103 -14.11 23.63 25.53
CA GLN A 103 -15.01 22.72 24.81
C GLN A 103 -14.43 22.23 23.49
N LYS A 104 -13.58 23.04 22.81
CA LYS A 104 -12.85 22.62 21.60
C LYS A 104 -11.87 21.51 21.92
N THR A 105 -11.09 21.69 22.97
CA THR A 105 -10.09 20.72 23.41
C THR A 105 -10.75 19.40 23.79
N THR A 106 -11.82 19.42 24.53
CA THR A 106 -12.56 18.22 24.96
C THR A 106 -13.18 17.47 23.77
N LYS A 107 -13.77 18.17 22.78
CA LYS A 107 -14.35 17.53 21.58
C LYS A 107 -13.30 16.89 20.67
N LEU A 108 -12.13 17.51 20.51
CA LEU A 108 -11.02 16.93 19.74
C LEU A 108 -10.38 15.76 20.48
N GLN A 109 -10.20 15.87 21.79
CA GLN A 109 -9.68 14.78 22.62
C GLN A 109 -10.57 13.53 22.56
N ASN A 110 -11.89 13.70 22.56
CA ASN A 110 -12.83 12.59 22.45
C ASN A 110 -12.84 11.89 21.09
N LYS A 111 -12.27 12.53 20.05
CA LYS A 111 -12.12 11.95 18.71
C LYS A 111 -10.74 11.32 18.48
N PHE A 112 -9.76 11.68 19.31
CA PHE A 112 -8.43 11.10 19.24
C PHE A 112 -8.46 9.67 19.80
N SER A 113 -7.98 8.73 19.03
CA SER A 113 -7.87 7.33 19.43
C SER A 113 -6.39 6.90 19.40
N ASN A 114 -6.03 6.09 20.38
CA ASN A 114 -4.75 5.39 20.41
C ASN A 114 -5.03 3.91 20.70
N LYS A 115 -5.00 3.10 19.64
CA LYS A 115 -5.39 1.70 19.71
C LYS A 115 -4.43 0.80 18.97
N ALA A 116 -4.19 -0.37 19.54
CA ALA A 116 -3.52 -1.46 18.86
C ALA A 116 -4.56 -2.39 18.23
N ALA A 117 -4.29 -2.85 17.03
CA ALA A 117 -5.11 -3.82 16.32
C ALA A 117 -4.23 -4.94 15.78
N PHE A 118 -4.79 -6.13 15.70
CA PHE A 118 -4.16 -7.35 15.20
C PHE A 118 -4.92 -7.86 13.99
N ALA A 119 -4.18 -8.31 12.97
CA ALA A 119 -4.78 -9.00 11.84
C ALA A 119 -3.85 -10.08 11.30
N PRO A 120 -4.37 -11.29 11.05
CA PRO A 120 -3.66 -12.30 10.28
C PRO A 120 -3.83 -12.06 8.77
N ASP A 121 -2.88 -12.60 8.02
CA ASP A 121 -2.86 -12.64 6.57
C ASP A 121 -2.64 -14.08 6.10
N VAL A 122 -3.21 -14.46 4.96
CA VAL A 122 -2.98 -15.76 4.35
C VAL A 122 -2.78 -15.59 2.84
N GLY A 123 -1.91 -16.40 2.27
CA GLY A 123 -1.64 -16.38 0.85
C GLY A 123 -1.32 -17.77 0.30
N VAL A 124 -1.64 -17.98 -0.96
CA VAL A 124 -1.31 -19.18 -1.71
C VAL A 124 -0.78 -18.76 -3.06
N THR A 125 0.32 -19.38 -3.48
CA THR A 125 0.92 -19.19 -4.81
C THR A 125 1.03 -20.56 -5.48
N TYR A 126 0.59 -20.66 -6.72
CA TYR A 126 0.79 -21.83 -7.56
C TYR A 126 1.77 -21.51 -8.67
N HIS A 127 2.80 -22.34 -8.81
CA HIS A 127 3.83 -22.28 -9.83
C HIS A 127 3.50 -23.30 -10.91
N PHE A 128 3.30 -22.84 -12.11
CA PHE A 128 3.07 -23.72 -13.26
C PHE A 128 4.45 -24.22 -13.79
N ASP A 129 4.43 -25.34 -14.49
CA ASP A 129 5.60 -25.82 -15.17
C ASP A 129 6.11 -24.78 -16.19
N SER A 130 7.43 -24.72 -16.34
CA SER A 130 8.05 -23.80 -17.27
C SER A 130 7.59 -24.04 -18.71
N VAL A 131 7.13 -22.99 -19.37
CA VAL A 131 6.72 -23.00 -20.76
C VAL A 131 7.56 -22.01 -21.54
N HIS A 132 8.37 -22.46 -22.52
CA HIS A 132 9.23 -21.60 -23.33
C HIS A 132 10.16 -20.67 -22.52
N ASN A 133 10.80 -21.19 -21.47
CA ASN A 133 11.62 -20.44 -20.52
C ASN A 133 10.84 -19.36 -19.71
N MET A 134 9.54 -19.45 -19.67
CA MET A 134 8.71 -18.64 -18.78
C MET A 134 8.30 -19.47 -17.57
N GLU A 135 8.34 -18.87 -16.39
CA GLU A 135 7.90 -19.46 -15.13
C GLU A 135 6.61 -18.77 -14.65
N PRO A 136 5.44 -19.17 -15.15
CA PRO A 136 4.19 -18.54 -14.78
C PRO A 136 3.76 -18.90 -13.36
N LYS A 137 3.24 -17.91 -12.63
CA LYS A 137 2.78 -18.04 -11.25
C LYS A 137 1.44 -17.34 -11.09
N VAL A 138 0.57 -17.90 -10.27
CA VAL A 138 -0.70 -17.28 -9.86
C VAL A 138 -0.75 -17.26 -8.35
N ALA A 139 -1.14 -16.14 -7.78
CA ALA A 139 -1.23 -15.97 -6.33
C ALA A 139 -2.59 -15.40 -5.92
N VAL A 140 -3.09 -15.85 -4.79
CA VAL A 140 -4.26 -15.30 -4.11
C VAL A 140 -3.88 -14.98 -2.67
N SER A 141 -4.28 -13.82 -2.16
CA SER A 141 -4.07 -13.47 -0.77
C SER A 141 -5.29 -12.83 -0.12
N LEU A 142 -5.49 -13.14 1.15
CA LEU A 142 -6.41 -12.48 2.05
C LEU A 142 -5.59 -11.71 3.07
N GLN A 143 -5.73 -10.40 3.10
CA GLN A 143 -4.99 -9.52 3.99
C GLN A 143 -5.92 -8.86 5.00
N ASN A 144 -5.40 -8.60 6.19
CA ASN A 144 -6.14 -8.00 7.31
C ASN A 144 -7.42 -8.78 7.64
N ILE A 145 -7.32 -10.08 7.79
CA ILE A 145 -8.49 -10.94 8.12
C ILE A 145 -9.10 -10.45 9.43
N GLY A 146 -10.40 -10.17 9.41
CA GLY A 146 -11.13 -9.53 10.51
C GLY A 146 -11.06 -8.00 10.50
N GLY A 147 -10.19 -7.40 9.68
CA GLY A 147 -9.96 -5.95 9.63
C GLY A 147 -9.13 -5.43 10.80
N LEU A 148 -8.50 -4.27 10.62
CA LEU A 148 -7.85 -3.51 11.68
C LEU A 148 -8.74 -2.33 12.06
N ASP A 149 -9.26 -2.32 13.27
CA ASP A 149 -10.12 -1.24 13.79
C ASP A 149 -9.36 -0.42 14.83
N PHE A 150 -9.09 0.83 14.51
CA PHE A 150 -8.40 1.79 15.38
C PHE A 150 -9.37 2.82 15.96
N GLU A 151 -10.69 2.51 15.97
CA GLU A 151 -11.74 3.41 16.45
C GLU A 151 -11.70 4.77 15.75
N GLY A 152 -11.53 5.86 16.52
CA GLY A 152 -11.45 7.23 16.01
C GLY A 152 -10.27 7.49 15.05
N ALA A 153 -9.26 6.62 15.00
CA ALA A 153 -8.13 6.73 14.07
C ALA A 153 -8.33 5.91 12.76
N GLY A 154 -9.58 5.49 12.48
CA GLY A 154 -9.98 4.85 11.24
C GLY A 154 -9.85 3.33 11.23
N LYS A 155 -10.27 2.73 10.11
CA LYS A 155 -10.30 1.28 9.92
C LYS A 155 -9.53 0.88 8.66
N VAL A 156 -8.90 -0.29 8.70
CA VAL A 156 -8.34 -0.94 7.51
C VAL A 156 -9.10 -2.25 7.29
N PRO A 157 -9.92 -2.34 6.25
CA PRO A 157 -10.74 -3.53 6.01
C PRO A 157 -9.89 -4.71 5.54
N MET A 158 -10.47 -5.91 5.65
CA MET A 158 -9.95 -7.09 5.00
C MET A 158 -10.00 -6.92 3.48
N THR A 159 -8.95 -7.34 2.80
CA THR A 159 -8.87 -7.31 1.33
C THR A 159 -8.49 -8.67 0.77
N MET A 160 -9.09 -9.01 -0.36
CA MET A 160 -8.73 -10.16 -1.18
C MET A 160 -8.04 -9.68 -2.45
N ASN A 161 -6.87 -10.25 -2.74
CA ASN A 161 -6.08 -9.87 -3.92
C ASN A 161 -5.76 -11.12 -4.75
N ILE A 162 -5.68 -10.93 -6.06
CA ILE A 162 -5.21 -11.96 -7.00
C ILE A 162 -4.11 -11.34 -7.86
N GLY A 163 -3.06 -12.14 -8.11
CA GLY A 163 -1.94 -11.73 -8.94
C GLY A 163 -1.49 -12.85 -9.85
N VAL A 164 -0.91 -12.44 -10.96
CA VAL A 164 -0.24 -13.34 -11.92
C VAL A 164 1.12 -12.75 -12.23
N SER A 165 2.12 -13.61 -12.38
CA SER A 165 3.45 -13.18 -12.81
C SER A 165 4.14 -14.24 -13.63
N THR A 166 5.10 -13.82 -14.41
CA THR A 166 6.03 -14.73 -15.11
C THR A 166 7.40 -14.12 -15.12
N GLU A 167 8.41 -14.99 -15.01
CA GLU A 167 9.81 -14.65 -15.12
C GLU A 167 10.40 -15.42 -16.30
N SER A 168 11.29 -14.77 -17.05
CA SER A 168 11.98 -15.37 -18.19
C SER A 168 13.36 -14.81 -18.30
N GLU A 169 14.34 -15.68 -18.59
CA GLU A 169 15.71 -15.28 -18.93
C GLU A 169 15.86 -15.15 -20.45
N TRP A 170 16.29 -13.98 -20.91
CA TRP A 170 16.53 -13.72 -22.32
C TRP A 170 17.86 -13.00 -22.53
N ARG A 171 18.82 -13.69 -23.18
CA ARG A 171 20.15 -13.13 -23.52
C ARG A 171 20.90 -12.50 -22.33
N GLY A 172 20.77 -13.07 -21.12
CA GLY A 172 21.42 -12.55 -19.92
C GLY A 172 20.66 -11.42 -19.23
N PHE A 173 19.44 -11.14 -19.68
CA PHE A 173 18.48 -10.28 -18.98
C PHE A 173 17.40 -11.15 -18.35
N ASP A 174 17.06 -10.84 -17.13
CA ASP A 174 15.88 -11.40 -16.49
C ASP A 174 14.71 -10.45 -16.70
N ILE A 175 13.64 -10.97 -17.28
CA ILE A 175 12.42 -10.21 -17.56
C ILE A 175 11.32 -10.75 -16.67
N ILE A 176 10.72 -9.87 -15.87
CA ILE A 176 9.58 -10.18 -15.01
C ILE A 176 8.38 -9.38 -15.50
N LEU A 177 7.27 -10.07 -15.73
CA LEU A 177 5.98 -9.44 -15.99
C LEU A 177 5.04 -9.79 -14.85
N ALA A 178 4.29 -8.82 -14.35
CA ALA A 178 3.34 -9.03 -13.26
C ALA A 178 2.06 -8.23 -13.48
N GLY A 179 0.94 -8.80 -13.02
CA GLY A 179 -0.34 -8.14 -12.98
C GLY A 179 -1.08 -8.51 -11.70
N ASP A 180 -1.57 -7.52 -10.98
CA ASP A 180 -2.33 -7.69 -9.74
C ASP A 180 -3.67 -6.99 -9.84
N TYR A 181 -4.69 -7.65 -9.33
CA TYR A 181 -5.96 -7.02 -9.01
C TYR A 181 -6.12 -7.00 -7.49
N ARG A 182 -6.11 -5.79 -6.91
CA ARG A 182 -6.22 -5.60 -5.47
C ARG A 182 -7.65 -5.33 -5.06
N ASP A 183 -8.00 -5.79 -3.85
CA ASP A 183 -9.30 -5.57 -3.24
C ASP A 183 -10.47 -6.04 -4.14
N LEU A 184 -10.46 -7.34 -4.46
CA LEU A 184 -11.51 -8.01 -5.24
C LEU A 184 -12.91 -7.79 -4.65
N THR A 185 -13.00 -7.65 -3.33
CA THR A 185 -14.25 -7.44 -2.61
C THR A 185 -14.69 -5.98 -2.61
N ASN A 186 -13.86 -5.07 -3.16
CA ASN A 186 -14.09 -3.63 -3.18
C ASN A 186 -14.37 -3.03 -1.79
N SER A 187 -13.75 -3.60 -0.76
CA SER A 187 -13.99 -3.25 0.63
C SER A 187 -13.40 -1.89 1.03
N GLN A 188 -12.45 -1.37 0.26
CA GLN A 188 -11.82 -0.06 0.48
C GLN A 188 -12.48 1.07 -0.31
N ASN A 189 -13.39 0.77 -1.24
CA ASN A 189 -14.04 1.79 -2.04
C ASN A 189 -15.20 2.45 -1.31
N LEU A 190 -15.11 3.74 -1.16
CA LEU A 190 -16.11 4.58 -0.50
C LEU A 190 -17.34 4.88 -1.39
N VAL A 191 -17.31 4.51 -2.67
CA VAL A 191 -18.39 4.77 -3.61
C VAL A 191 -18.75 3.48 -4.34
N SER A 192 -19.87 2.87 -3.99
CA SER A 192 -20.47 1.78 -4.72
C SER A 192 -21.24 2.33 -5.92
N VAL A 193 -20.58 2.52 -7.04
CA VAL A 193 -21.24 2.76 -8.32
C VAL A 193 -20.93 1.57 -9.21
N GLY A 194 -21.84 0.66 -9.27
CA GLY A 194 -22.23 -0.25 -10.36
C GLY A 194 -21.21 -1.00 -11.24
N SER A 195 -19.92 -0.86 -11.08
CA SER A 195 -18.95 -1.65 -11.82
C SER A 195 -18.02 -2.42 -10.90
N ILE A 196 -18.09 -3.72 -11.00
CA ILE A 196 -17.31 -4.70 -10.21
C ILE A 196 -15.80 -4.61 -10.51
N ILE A 197 -15.41 -4.02 -11.64
CA ILE A 197 -14.02 -3.90 -12.07
C ILE A 197 -13.67 -2.42 -12.16
N THR A 198 -13.02 -1.89 -11.13
CA THR A 198 -12.46 -0.56 -11.21
C THR A 198 -11.01 -0.64 -11.68
N THR A 199 -10.67 0.10 -12.73
CA THR A 199 -9.28 0.22 -13.22
C THR A 199 -8.32 0.68 -12.13
N ARG A 200 -8.81 1.32 -11.08
CA ARG A 200 -8.07 1.74 -9.89
C ARG A 200 -7.33 0.57 -9.19
N ASN A 201 -7.95 -0.61 -9.16
CA ASN A 201 -7.43 -1.76 -8.45
C ASN A 201 -6.49 -2.63 -9.29
N LEU A 202 -6.45 -2.40 -10.61
CA LEU A 202 -5.56 -3.10 -11.52
C LEU A 202 -4.16 -2.49 -11.50
N LYS A 203 -3.16 -3.33 -11.30
CA LYS A 203 -1.75 -2.96 -11.34
C LYS A 203 -1.02 -3.86 -12.29
N LEU A 204 -0.24 -3.27 -13.18
CA LEU A 204 0.57 -3.99 -14.15
C LEU A 204 2.02 -3.54 -14.03
N GLY A 205 2.95 -4.45 -14.19
CA GLY A 205 4.38 -4.14 -14.10
C GLY A 205 5.23 -5.02 -15.00
N ALA A 206 6.33 -4.44 -15.42
CA ALA A 206 7.42 -5.13 -16.09
C ALA A 206 8.73 -4.68 -15.45
N GLU A 207 9.62 -5.63 -15.23
CA GLU A 207 10.98 -5.39 -14.76
C GLU A 207 11.95 -6.08 -15.70
N MET A 208 13.08 -5.43 -15.99
CA MET A 208 14.21 -6.02 -16.68
C MET A 208 15.45 -5.85 -15.83
N GLY A 209 16.01 -6.96 -15.40
CA GLY A 209 17.25 -7.05 -14.60
C GLY A 209 18.45 -7.38 -15.45
N LEU A 210 19.58 -6.77 -15.14
CA LEU A 210 20.86 -6.98 -15.81
C LEU A 210 21.89 -7.55 -14.85
N ASN A 211 22.64 -8.54 -15.28
CA ASN A 211 23.73 -9.18 -14.54
C ASN A 211 23.34 -9.63 -13.12
N ARG A 212 23.04 -10.91 -12.96
CA ARG A 212 22.87 -11.51 -11.63
C ARG A 212 24.21 -11.52 -10.88
N LEU A 213 24.22 -10.93 -9.70
CA LEU A 213 25.33 -11.04 -8.76
C LEU A 213 25.31 -12.40 -8.05
N PHE A 214 26.41 -12.75 -7.35
CA PHE A 214 26.55 -14.02 -6.63
C PHE A 214 25.46 -14.30 -5.58
N ASN A 215 24.77 -13.26 -5.11
CA ASN A 215 23.67 -13.35 -4.17
C ASN A 215 22.29 -13.46 -4.84
N GLY A 216 22.23 -13.66 -6.16
CA GLY A 216 20.97 -13.77 -6.91
C GLY A 216 20.28 -12.43 -7.21
N HIS A 217 20.84 -11.31 -6.78
CA HIS A 217 20.29 -9.98 -7.08
C HIS A 217 20.89 -9.42 -8.38
N HIS A 218 20.10 -8.63 -9.10
CA HIS A 218 20.59 -7.92 -10.28
C HIS A 218 21.50 -6.77 -9.87
N LEU A 219 22.58 -6.56 -10.62
CA LEU A 219 23.42 -5.36 -10.47
C LEU A 219 22.62 -4.10 -10.75
N PHE A 220 21.79 -4.16 -11.79
CA PHE A 220 20.91 -3.06 -12.19
C PHE A 220 19.59 -3.61 -12.69
N SER A 221 18.48 -2.95 -12.34
CA SER A 221 17.18 -3.24 -12.95
C SER A 221 16.41 -1.97 -13.24
N ILE A 222 15.57 -2.02 -14.28
CA ILE A 222 14.61 -0.99 -14.64
C ILE A 222 13.21 -1.56 -14.57
N ARG A 223 12.27 -0.70 -14.17
CA ARG A 223 10.87 -1.08 -13.98
C ARG A 223 9.97 -0.07 -14.65
N ALA A 224 8.94 -0.57 -15.29
CA ALA A 224 7.84 0.24 -15.77
C ALA A 224 6.52 -0.42 -15.37
N GLY A 225 5.51 0.36 -15.07
CA GLY A 225 4.25 -0.19 -14.65
C GLY A 225 3.10 0.80 -14.76
N ARG A 226 1.93 0.29 -14.38
CA ARG A 226 0.69 1.05 -14.30
C ARG A 226 0.00 0.75 -12.98
N ASN A 227 -0.31 1.81 -12.23
CA ASN A 227 -1.04 1.74 -10.97
C ASN A 227 -2.44 2.33 -11.18
N GLY A 228 -3.39 1.48 -11.49
CA GLY A 228 -4.71 1.93 -11.92
C GLY A 228 -4.62 2.74 -13.23
N PRO A 229 -5.07 4.00 -13.25
CA PRO A 229 -5.01 4.85 -14.43
C PRO A 229 -3.62 5.44 -14.71
N TYR A 230 -2.69 5.40 -13.75
CA TYR A 230 -1.43 6.14 -13.78
C TYR A 230 -0.21 5.27 -14.07
N ASN A 231 0.77 5.84 -14.78
CA ASN A 231 2.03 5.18 -15.08
C ASN A 231 3.03 5.30 -13.92
N SER A 232 3.93 4.34 -13.83
CA SER A 232 5.03 4.32 -12.88
C SER A 232 6.32 3.87 -13.55
N VAL A 233 7.44 4.39 -13.09
CA VAL A 233 8.78 4.00 -13.54
C VAL A 233 9.71 3.93 -12.35
N GLY A 234 10.72 3.07 -12.43
CA GLY A 234 11.72 2.93 -11.39
C GLY A 234 12.98 2.25 -11.89
N TRP A 235 13.99 2.32 -11.08
CA TRP A 235 15.23 1.57 -11.27
C TRP A 235 15.80 1.14 -9.92
N SER A 236 16.61 0.10 -9.92
CA SER A 236 17.41 -0.29 -8.77
C SER A 236 18.83 -0.60 -9.17
N MET A 237 19.73 -0.37 -8.23
CA MET A 237 21.15 -0.66 -8.37
C MET A 237 21.64 -1.33 -7.09
N ASN A 238 22.37 -2.42 -7.26
CA ASN A 238 22.94 -3.20 -6.17
C ASN A 238 24.47 -3.07 -6.20
N LEU A 239 25.04 -2.46 -5.18
CA LEU A 239 26.47 -2.17 -5.05
C LEU A 239 27.01 -2.90 -3.83
N TYR A 240 27.45 -4.15 -3.98
CA TYR A 240 28.19 -4.91 -2.95
C TYR A 240 27.77 -4.62 -1.50
N GLY A 241 26.56 -5.02 -1.13
CA GLY A 241 26.02 -4.81 0.22
C GLY A 241 25.10 -3.60 0.38
N PHE A 242 25.01 -2.73 -0.62
CA PHE A 242 24.04 -1.65 -0.66
C PHE A 242 23.10 -1.82 -1.84
N LYS A 243 21.81 -1.69 -1.62
CA LYS A 243 20.81 -1.60 -2.67
C LYS A 243 20.16 -0.23 -2.63
N VAL A 244 20.13 0.44 -3.76
CA VAL A 244 19.42 1.70 -3.96
C VAL A 244 18.27 1.45 -4.91
N ASP A 245 17.06 1.73 -4.46
CA ASP A 245 15.85 1.69 -5.27
C ASP A 245 15.31 3.11 -5.44
N PHE A 246 14.94 3.44 -6.68
CA PHE A 246 14.25 4.68 -7.03
C PHE A 246 12.95 4.35 -7.74
N ALA A 247 11.88 5.04 -7.39
CA ALA A 247 10.61 4.93 -8.07
C ALA A 247 9.89 6.28 -8.16
N LYS A 248 9.31 6.54 -9.32
CA LYS A 248 8.36 7.63 -9.55
C LYS A 248 7.04 6.99 -9.97
N TYR A 249 6.00 7.26 -9.21
CA TYR A 249 4.69 6.67 -9.42
C TYR A 249 3.59 7.65 -9.01
N SER A 250 2.38 7.36 -9.43
CA SER A 250 1.22 8.13 -9.01
C SER A 250 0.18 7.21 -8.39
N GLN A 251 -0.59 7.79 -7.49
CA GLN A 251 -1.68 7.11 -6.80
C GLN A 251 -2.97 7.90 -6.97
N GLU A 252 -4.08 7.18 -7.10
CA GLU A 252 -5.41 7.78 -7.06
C GLU A 252 -5.79 8.13 -5.63
N ILE A 253 -6.07 9.38 -5.38
CA ILE A 253 -6.53 9.89 -4.08
C ILE A 253 -7.95 10.47 -4.15
N GLY A 254 -8.55 10.48 -5.34
CA GLY A 254 -9.94 10.84 -5.58
C GLY A 254 -10.93 9.73 -5.24
N GLY A 255 -12.21 10.00 -5.41
CA GLY A 255 -13.31 9.02 -5.24
C GLY A 255 -13.43 8.06 -6.42
N PHE A 256 -13.08 8.53 -7.64
CA PHE A 256 -13.17 7.78 -8.88
C PHE A 256 -11.79 7.54 -9.50
N SER A 257 -11.71 6.54 -10.39
CA SER A 257 -10.47 6.24 -11.11
C SER A 257 -10.15 7.36 -12.12
N GLY A 258 -8.96 7.98 -11.97
CA GLY A 258 -8.50 9.09 -12.82
C GLY A 258 -8.99 10.48 -12.40
N GLU A 259 -9.58 10.60 -11.22
CA GLU A 259 -10.11 11.88 -10.72
C GLU A 259 -9.02 12.79 -10.16
N LEU A 260 -8.16 12.25 -9.30
CA LEU A 260 -7.15 13.06 -8.62
C LEU A 260 -5.83 12.29 -8.47
N GLU A 261 -4.86 12.70 -9.27
CA GLU A 261 -3.52 12.12 -9.29
C GLU A 261 -2.64 12.69 -8.19
N ASP A 262 -2.08 11.83 -7.34
CA ASP A 262 -1.02 12.17 -6.39
C ASP A 262 0.31 11.61 -6.89
N LYS A 263 1.22 12.50 -7.31
CA LYS A 263 2.54 12.15 -7.85
C LYS A 263 3.54 11.96 -6.72
N ARG A 264 4.15 10.78 -6.67
CA ARG A 264 5.09 10.40 -5.62
C ARG A 264 6.45 10.03 -6.18
N THR A 265 7.47 10.34 -5.38
CA THR A 265 8.84 9.87 -5.60
C THR A 265 9.29 9.12 -4.35
N SER A 266 9.83 7.92 -4.54
CA SER A 266 10.37 7.09 -3.47
C SER A 266 11.84 6.81 -3.74
N ILE A 267 12.66 6.94 -2.70
CA ILE A 267 14.06 6.52 -2.69
C ILE A 267 14.23 5.63 -1.47
N GLN A 268 14.76 4.44 -1.70
CA GLN A 268 15.05 3.49 -0.63
C GLN A 268 16.52 3.09 -0.71
N VAL A 269 17.21 3.08 0.42
CA VAL A 269 18.55 2.54 0.55
C VAL A 269 18.48 1.38 1.54
N SER A 270 18.98 0.22 1.14
CA SER A 270 18.96 -1.00 1.95
C SER A 270 20.37 -1.55 2.07
N LEU A 271 20.71 -2.08 3.24
CA LEU A 271 21.90 -2.88 3.45
C LEU A 271 21.54 -4.36 3.23
N ILE A 272 22.35 -5.06 2.46
CA ILE A 272 22.19 -6.50 2.17
C ILE A 272 23.41 -7.21 2.77
N PHE A 273 23.15 -8.15 3.69
CA PHE A 273 24.18 -8.94 4.38
C PHE A 273 24.16 -10.39 3.92
#